data_b22a0871291514063dbc2c115741c8d7
#
_entry.id   b22a0871291514063dbc2c115741c8d7
#
_cell.length_a   1.000
_cell.length_b   1.000
_cell.length_c   1.000
_cell.angle_alpha   90.00
_cell.angle_beta   90.00
_cell.angle_gamma   90.00
#
_symmetry.space_group_name_H-M   'P 1'
#
loop_
_entity.id
_entity.type
_entity.pdbx_description
1 polymer ?
#
loop_
_entity_poly.entity_id
_entity_poly.type
_entity_poly.pdbx_seq_one_letter_code
_entity_poly.pdbx_strand_id
1 'polypeptide(L)'
;MPAIQTPKSVPELLRLIARHGKRSVLLSGIDPASERTPAGKIAIDLTGVAPLQEIEKKRDKVTIGTGLNLGRVARDAIGENGLLRQAASIIANPLVRNRVTLVEALRPDSPYFDITTPLVLLEAKVRLQSPAGRRTMPIRDFLEATSKGLKKGELPTALEFSTLHPQQKVGFFRVASVGAKGSVSAAIRMKLVRMVCLEPEIVVSSLRLIPLRAKLSEKELAGKPANEESIKKASSVAAEEILALAKKDNAYERSLIEIAVARTLRGIIEGGMPA
;
A
#
# COMPACT_ATOMS: atom_id res chain seq x y z
N MET A 1 -28.91 -12.53 11.49
CA MET A 1 -27.56 -12.70 10.96
C MET A 1 -27.39 -11.79 9.74
N PRO A 2 -26.27 -11.11 9.54
CA PRO A 2 -26.05 -10.35 8.32
C PRO A 2 -26.10 -11.30 7.11
N ALA A 3 -26.74 -10.88 6.02
CA ALA A 3 -26.79 -11.68 4.81
C ALA A 3 -25.39 -11.74 4.16
N ILE A 4 -24.81 -12.93 4.08
CA ILE A 4 -23.52 -13.17 3.43
C ILE A 4 -23.78 -13.58 1.98
N GLN A 5 -23.09 -12.96 1.04
CA GLN A 5 -23.10 -13.28 -0.37
C GLN A 5 -21.73 -13.84 -0.77
N THR A 6 -21.69 -14.94 -1.53
CA THR A 6 -20.46 -15.64 -1.93
C THR A 6 -20.37 -15.77 -3.46
N PRO A 7 -20.11 -14.66 -4.19
CA PRO A 7 -19.99 -14.71 -5.65
C PRO A 7 -18.87 -15.63 -6.10
N LYS A 8 -19.07 -16.30 -7.23
CA LYS A 8 -18.09 -17.21 -7.85
C LYS A 8 -17.34 -16.60 -9.04
N SER A 9 -17.75 -15.40 -9.46
CA SER A 9 -17.15 -14.69 -10.59
C SER A 9 -17.18 -13.19 -10.42
N VAL A 10 -16.29 -12.50 -11.14
CA VAL A 10 -16.26 -11.03 -11.15
C VAL A 10 -17.58 -10.43 -11.68
N PRO A 11 -18.21 -10.93 -12.75
CA PRO A 11 -19.51 -10.41 -13.18
C PRO A 11 -20.61 -10.54 -12.12
N GLU A 12 -20.63 -11.65 -11.38
CA GLU A 12 -21.58 -11.83 -10.28
C GLU A 12 -21.31 -10.85 -9.13
N LEU A 13 -20.04 -10.70 -8.74
CA LEU A 13 -19.61 -9.72 -7.75
C LEU A 13 -20.04 -8.29 -8.12
N LEU A 14 -19.81 -7.88 -9.36
CA LEU A 14 -20.22 -6.54 -9.84
C LEU A 14 -21.73 -6.34 -9.80
N ARG A 15 -22.53 -7.37 -10.12
CA ARG A 15 -24.00 -7.33 -9.98
C ARG A 15 -24.42 -7.14 -8.53
N LEU A 16 -23.78 -7.84 -7.60
CA LEU A 16 -24.04 -7.70 -6.17
C LEU A 16 -23.67 -6.30 -5.65
N ILE A 17 -22.52 -5.79 -6.04
CA ILE A 17 -22.10 -4.42 -5.69
C ILE A 17 -23.07 -3.38 -6.27
N ALA A 18 -23.50 -3.54 -7.52
CA ALA A 18 -24.46 -2.63 -8.15
C ALA A 18 -25.81 -2.65 -7.44
N ARG A 19 -26.28 -3.85 -7.01
CA ARG A 19 -27.54 -4.07 -6.30
C ARG A 19 -27.54 -3.46 -4.90
N HIS A 20 -26.45 -3.64 -4.15
CA HIS A 20 -26.38 -3.28 -2.73
C HIS A 20 -25.69 -1.94 -2.46
N GLY A 21 -24.87 -1.45 -3.40
CA GLY A 21 -24.21 -0.14 -3.34
C GLY A 21 -23.40 0.04 -2.04
N LYS A 22 -23.62 1.16 -1.36
CA LYS A 22 -22.93 1.52 -0.10
C LYS A 22 -23.22 0.57 1.08
N ARG A 23 -24.19 -0.35 0.94
CA ARG A 23 -24.45 -1.39 1.95
C ARG A 23 -23.50 -2.58 1.83
N SER A 24 -22.79 -2.74 0.72
CA SER A 24 -21.83 -3.82 0.53
C SER A 24 -20.58 -3.61 1.37
N VAL A 25 -20.12 -4.67 2.04
CA VAL A 25 -18.80 -4.77 2.71
C VAL A 25 -18.05 -5.93 2.07
N LEU A 26 -16.91 -5.66 1.47
CA LEU A 26 -16.10 -6.66 0.78
C LEU A 26 -15.10 -7.27 1.76
N LEU A 27 -15.15 -8.58 1.96
CA LEU A 27 -14.35 -9.31 2.94
C LEU A 27 -13.64 -10.50 2.26
N SER A 28 -12.56 -11.00 2.88
CA SER A 28 -11.92 -12.26 2.50
C SER A 28 -11.95 -13.20 3.69
N GLY A 29 -12.61 -14.35 3.51
CA GLY A 29 -12.78 -15.33 4.57
C GLY A 29 -13.69 -14.82 5.68
N ILE A 30 -15.00 -14.90 5.48
CA ILE A 30 -15.98 -14.50 6.47
C ILE A 30 -16.11 -15.60 7.52
N ASP A 31 -15.83 -15.25 8.76
CA ASP A 31 -16.34 -15.99 9.91
C ASP A 31 -17.79 -15.52 10.15
N PRO A 32 -18.80 -16.39 9.99
CA PRO A 32 -20.19 -16.04 10.23
C PRO A 32 -20.46 -15.50 11.64
N ALA A 33 -19.60 -15.84 12.60
CA ALA A 33 -19.68 -15.38 13.99
C ALA A 33 -18.99 -14.02 14.20
N SER A 34 -18.30 -13.45 13.18
CA SER A 34 -17.61 -12.19 13.36
C SER A 34 -18.57 -11.01 13.30
N GLU A 35 -18.53 -10.16 14.33
CA GLU A 35 -19.31 -8.91 14.45
C GLU A 35 -18.94 -7.82 13.40
N ARG A 36 -18.18 -8.15 12.37
CA ARG A 36 -17.58 -7.19 11.44
C ARG A 36 -18.51 -6.61 10.39
N THR A 37 -19.70 -7.20 10.22
CA THR A 37 -20.67 -6.62 9.31
C THR A 37 -21.60 -5.73 10.11
N PRO A 38 -21.47 -4.40 10.00
CA PRO A 38 -22.36 -3.48 10.72
C PRO A 38 -23.83 -3.76 10.38
N ALA A 39 -24.73 -3.49 11.33
CA ALA A 39 -26.16 -3.66 11.12
C ALA A 39 -26.63 -2.95 9.83
N GLY A 40 -27.44 -3.60 9.02
CA GLY A 40 -27.93 -3.09 7.74
C GLY A 40 -26.92 -3.17 6.57
N LYS A 41 -25.75 -3.72 6.79
CA LYS A 41 -24.77 -4.02 5.73
C LYS A 41 -24.90 -5.46 5.25
N ILE A 42 -24.36 -5.70 4.05
CA ILE A 42 -24.33 -7.02 3.40
C ILE A 42 -22.86 -7.37 3.17
N ALA A 43 -22.44 -8.46 3.76
CA ALA A 43 -21.12 -8.99 3.58
C ALA A 43 -21.01 -9.72 2.23
N ILE A 44 -20.00 -9.40 1.45
CA ILE A 44 -19.67 -10.08 0.20
C ILE A 44 -18.30 -10.72 0.36
N ASP A 45 -18.25 -12.04 0.36
CA ASP A 45 -17.00 -12.80 0.48
C ASP A 45 -16.34 -12.96 -0.88
N LEU A 46 -15.11 -12.45 -0.98
CA LEU A 46 -14.31 -12.45 -2.19
C LEU A 46 -13.50 -13.74 -2.41
N THR A 47 -13.46 -14.66 -1.43
CA THR A 47 -12.64 -15.88 -1.51
C THR A 47 -13.04 -16.81 -2.66
N GLY A 48 -14.32 -16.82 -3.02
CA GLY A 48 -14.84 -17.61 -4.15
C GLY A 48 -14.55 -17.03 -5.53
N VAL A 49 -14.01 -15.82 -5.64
CA VAL A 49 -13.75 -15.13 -6.91
C VAL A 49 -12.31 -15.35 -7.32
N ALA A 50 -12.00 -16.47 -7.98
CA ALA A 50 -10.64 -16.89 -8.30
C ALA A 50 -9.75 -15.79 -8.90
N PRO A 51 -10.16 -14.99 -9.91
CA PRO A 51 -9.31 -13.94 -10.47
C PRO A 51 -8.87 -12.86 -9.47
N LEU A 52 -9.60 -12.70 -8.35
CA LEU A 52 -9.22 -11.76 -7.29
C LEU A 52 -8.26 -12.38 -6.26
N GLN A 53 -8.03 -13.69 -6.33
CA GLN A 53 -7.17 -14.44 -5.41
C GLN A 53 -5.84 -14.87 -6.04
N GLU A 54 -5.60 -14.51 -7.30
CA GLU A 54 -4.44 -14.95 -8.05
C GLU A 54 -3.24 -14.02 -7.90
N ILE A 55 -2.05 -14.62 -7.94
CA ILE A 55 -0.76 -13.93 -8.08
C ILE A 55 -0.14 -14.49 -9.34
N GLU A 56 0.08 -13.64 -10.33
CA GLU A 56 0.70 -14.00 -11.58
C GLU A 56 2.02 -13.25 -11.75
N LYS A 57 3.10 -13.98 -12.01
CA LYS A 57 4.41 -13.42 -12.37
C LYS A 57 4.74 -13.82 -13.79
N LYS A 58 4.87 -12.84 -14.68
CA LYS A 58 5.29 -13.03 -16.07
C LYS A 58 6.51 -12.16 -16.35
N ARG A 59 7.68 -12.80 -16.54
CA ARG A 59 8.95 -12.11 -16.76
C ARG A 59 9.20 -11.09 -15.64
N ASP A 60 9.19 -9.81 -15.97
CA ASP A 60 9.42 -8.67 -15.09
C ASP A 60 8.13 -8.03 -14.55
N LYS A 61 6.96 -8.60 -14.85
CA LYS A 61 5.64 -8.08 -14.44
C LYS A 61 4.98 -8.97 -13.41
N VAL A 62 4.47 -8.37 -12.35
CA VAL A 62 3.66 -9.02 -11.33
C VAL A 62 2.24 -8.47 -11.39
N THR A 63 1.27 -9.37 -11.36
CA THR A 63 -0.15 -9.05 -11.22
C THR A 63 -0.68 -9.74 -9.97
N ILE A 64 -1.32 -8.97 -9.10
CA ILE A 64 -1.96 -9.51 -7.87
C ILE A 64 -3.43 -9.13 -7.82
N GLY A 65 -4.28 -10.09 -7.55
CA GLY A 65 -5.71 -9.89 -7.34
C GLY A 65 -5.98 -9.10 -6.06
N THR A 66 -6.93 -8.19 -6.10
CA THR A 66 -7.24 -7.32 -4.95
C THR A 66 -8.05 -7.99 -3.84
N GLY A 67 -8.61 -9.17 -4.10
CA GLY A 67 -9.24 -10.01 -3.09
C GLY A 67 -8.25 -10.75 -2.18
N LEU A 68 -6.97 -10.78 -2.52
CA LEU A 68 -5.92 -11.33 -1.66
C LEU A 68 -5.91 -10.60 -0.31
N ASN A 69 -5.85 -11.36 0.78
CA ASN A 69 -5.65 -10.79 2.09
C ASN A 69 -4.18 -10.44 2.35
N LEU A 70 -3.94 -9.49 3.26
CA LEU A 70 -2.58 -9.04 3.60
C LEU A 70 -1.71 -10.17 4.15
N GLY A 71 -2.30 -11.22 4.74
CA GLY A 71 -1.58 -12.39 5.22
C GLY A 71 -0.96 -13.19 4.06
N ARG A 72 -1.66 -13.35 2.94
CA ARG A 72 -1.10 -13.95 1.73
C ARG A 72 -0.03 -13.06 1.10
N VAL A 73 -0.26 -11.75 1.05
CA VAL A 73 0.74 -10.78 0.57
C VAL A 73 2.03 -10.85 1.40
N ALA A 74 1.91 -11.05 2.71
CA ALA A 74 3.06 -11.17 3.61
C ALA A 74 3.82 -12.51 3.48
N ARG A 75 3.15 -13.59 3.08
CA ARG A 75 3.77 -14.94 2.95
C ARG A 75 4.30 -15.20 1.55
N ASP A 76 3.49 -14.87 0.55
CA ASP A 76 3.82 -15.21 -0.83
C ASP A 76 4.94 -14.28 -1.32
N ALA A 77 5.90 -14.85 -2.05
CA ALA A 77 7.02 -14.09 -2.62
C ALA A 77 6.53 -13.22 -3.79
N ILE A 78 5.93 -12.09 -3.46
CA ILE A 78 5.45 -11.10 -4.42
C ILE A 78 6.60 -10.17 -4.78
N GLY A 79 7.33 -10.51 -5.83
CA GLY A 79 8.52 -9.78 -6.29
C GLY A 79 9.80 -10.21 -5.55
N GLU A 80 10.94 -10.08 -6.23
CA GLU A 80 12.23 -10.63 -5.76
C GLU A 80 12.77 -9.94 -4.51
N ASN A 81 12.44 -8.67 -4.28
CA ASN A 81 12.99 -7.88 -3.18
C ASN A 81 12.00 -7.66 -2.01
N GLY A 82 10.85 -8.29 -2.05
CA GLY A 82 9.97 -8.40 -0.89
C GLY A 82 9.37 -7.12 -0.32
N LEU A 83 9.42 -5.97 -1.02
CA LEU A 83 8.94 -4.68 -0.49
C LEU A 83 7.47 -4.74 -0.02
N LEU A 84 6.60 -5.28 -0.87
CA LEU A 84 5.18 -5.42 -0.54
C LEU A 84 4.95 -6.42 0.60
N ARG A 85 5.78 -7.47 0.65
CA ARG A 85 5.82 -8.45 1.74
C ARG A 85 6.23 -7.78 3.06
N GLN A 86 7.30 -6.96 3.05
CA GLN A 86 7.74 -6.21 4.23
C GLN A 86 6.60 -5.35 4.77
N ALA A 87 5.98 -4.54 3.91
CA ALA A 87 4.87 -3.68 4.29
C ALA A 87 3.68 -4.46 4.87
N ALA A 88 3.23 -5.50 4.18
CA ALA A 88 2.12 -6.32 4.66
C ALA A 88 2.43 -7.00 6.00
N SER A 89 3.70 -7.34 6.28
CA SER A 89 4.11 -8.01 7.52
C SER A 89 3.99 -7.13 8.76
N ILE A 90 4.12 -5.80 8.62
CA ILE A 90 4.14 -4.85 9.75
C ILE A 90 2.89 -3.98 9.86
N ILE A 91 2.04 -3.94 8.83
CA ILE A 91 0.84 -3.07 8.81
C ILE A 91 -0.21 -3.51 9.84
N ALA A 92 -0.35 -4.81 10.10
CA ALA A 92 -1.34 -5.35 11.03
C ALA A 92 -0.84 -6.62 11.73
N ASN A 93 -1.52 -7.03 12.80
CA ASN A 93 -1.26 -8.34 13.41
C ASN A 93 -1.73 -9.51 12.51
N PRO A 94 -1.25 -10.76 12.75
CA PRO A 94 -1.58 -11.91 11.90
C PRO A 94 -3.08 -12.20 11.77
N LEU A 95 -3.86 -12.04 12.85
CA LEU A 95 -5.31 -12.28 12.82
C LEU A 95 -6.02 -11.31 11.87
N VAL A 96 -5.61 -10.05 11.92
CA VAL A 96 -6.15 -9.00 11.05
C VAL A 96 -5.69 -9.19 9.61
N ARG A 97 -4.39 -9.45 9.39
CA ARG A 97 -3.84 -9.66 8.04
C ARG A 97 -4.53 -10.78 7.27
N ASN A 98 -4.91 -11.86 7.95
CA ASN A 98 -5.57 -13.00 7.32
C ASN A 98 -7.02 -12.70 6.86
N ARG A 99 -7.57 -11.55 7.23
CA ARG A 99 -8.96 -11.15 6.90
C ARG A 99 -9.05 -9.91 6.03
N VAL A 100 -8.14 -8.95 6.20
CA VAL A 100 -8.14 -7.69 5.43
C VAL A 100 -7.65 -7.93 4.02
N THR A 101 -8.46 -7.58 3.03
CA THR A 101 -8.11 -7.67 1.61
C THR A 101 -7.35 -6.45 1.13
N LEU A 102 -6.63 -6.60 0.01
CA LEU A 102 -6.02 -5.45 -0.67
C LEU A 102 -7.07 -4.41 -1.07
N VAL A 103 -8.26 -4.83 -1.56
CA VAL A 103 -9.31 -3.86 -1.93
C VAL A 103 -9.78 -3.03 -0.74
N GLU A 104 -9.83 -3.60 0.45
CA GLU A 104 -10.15 -2.88 1.69
C GLU A 104 -9.00 -1.95 2.12
N ALA A 105 -7.76 -2.45 2.03
CA ALA A 105 -6.57 -1.69 2.41
C ALA A 105 -6.30 -0.49 1.50
N LEU A 106 -6.75 -0.52 0.25
CA LEU A 106 -6.62 0.59 -0.71
C LEU A 106 -7.60 1.75 -0.47
N ARG A 107 -8.55 1.60 0.45
CA ARG A 107 -9.52 2.67 0.75
C ARG A 107 -8.87 3.76 1.60
N PRO A 108 -9.15 5.05 1.31
CA PRO A 108 -8.55 6.18 2.06
C PRO A 108 -8.89 6.18 3.56
N ASP A 109 -10.04 5.61 3.92
CA ASP A 109 -10.50 5.48 5.32
C ASP A 109 -9.97 4.22 6.02
N SER A 110 -9.23 3.37 5.32
CA SER A 110 -8.68 2.13 5.86
C SER A 110 -7.55 2.40 6.86
N PRO A 111 -7.53 1.75 8.03
CA PRO A 111 -6.38 1.80 8.94
C PRO A 111 -5.14 1.08 8.40
N TYR A 112 -5.28 0.40 7.26
CA TYR A 112 -4.23 -0.37 6.56
C TYR A 112 -3.75 0.33 5.30
N PHE A 113 -4.10 1.61 5.14
CA PHE A 113 -3.81 2.40 3.94
C PHE A 113 -2.30 2.52 3.63
N ASP A 114 -1.44 2.32 4.62
CA ASP A 114 0.02 2.34 4.44
C ASP A 114 0.54 1.36 3.39
N ILE A 115 -0.24 0.31 3.02
CA ILE A 115 0.11 -0.59 1.91
C ILE A 115 0.20 0.15 0.57
N THR A 116 -0.39 1.33 0.45
CA THR A 116 -0.33 2.15 -0.75
C THR A 116 1.04 2.81 -0.95
N THR A 117 1.81 3.03 0.13
CA THR A 117 3.14 3.63 0.06
C THR A 117 4.12 2.81 -0.81
N PRO A 118 4.31 1.50 -0.58
CA PRO A 118 5.12 0.69 -1.47
C PRO A 118 4.51 0.54 -2.87
N LEU A 119 3.18 0.54 -3.01
CA LEU A 119 2.54 0.48 -4.32
C LEU A 119 2.79 1.73 -5.16
N VAL A 120 2.85 2.91 -4.53
CA VAL A 120 3.23 4.16 -5.20
C VAL A 120 4.70 4.12 -5.61
N LEU A 121 5.61 3.63 -4.76
CA LEU A 121 7.02 3.47 -5.09
C LEU A 121 7.24 2.49 -6.25
N LEU A 122 6.44 1.41 -6.32
CA LEU A 122 6.47 0.43 -7.41
C LEU A 122 5.78 0.93 -8.69
N GLU A 123 5.26 2.15 -8.69
CA GLU A 123 4.48 2.73 -9.81
C GLU A 123 3.35 1.80 -10.27
N ALA A 124 2.69 1.16 -9.31
CA ALA A 124 1.68 0.17 -9.56
C ALA A 124 0.52 0.76 -10.38
N LYS A 125 -0.06 -0.06 -11.23
CA LYS A 125 -1.29 0.23 -11.97
C LYS A 125 -2.44 -0.56 -11.38
N VAL A 126 -3.60 0.07 -11.28
CA VAL A 126 -4.84 -0.55 -10.79
C VAL A 126 -5.71 -0.90 -11.98
N ARG A 127 -6.07 -2.17 -12.10
CA ARG A 127 -7.07 -2.63 -13.06
C ARG A 127 -8.45 -2.49 -12.43
N LEU A 128 -9.28 -1.66 -13.03
CA LEU A 128 -10.66 -1.45 -12.63
C LEU A 128 -11.60 -2.21 -13.55
N GLN A 129 -12.67 -2.76 -12.98
CA GLN A 129 -13.74 -3.40 -13.72
C GLN A 129 -15.10 -2.89 -13.24
N SER A 130 -16.01 -2.69 -14.19
CA SER A 130 -17.40 -2.32 -13.97
C SER A 130 -18.30 -3.04 -14.96
N PRO A 131 -19.63 -3.00 -14.85
CA PRO A 131 -20.53 -3.48 -15.88
C PRO A 131 -20.31 -2.81 -17.26
N ALA A 132 -19.82 -1.56 -17.27
CA ALA A 132 -19.56 -0.80 -18.49
C ALA A 132 -18.22 -1.16 -19.18
N GLY A 133 -17.35 -1.95 -18.53
CA GLY A 133 -16.07 -2.35 -19.12
C GLY A 133 -14.90 -2.37 -18.13
N ARG A 134 -13.70 -2.44 -18.68
CA ARG A 134 -12.42 -2.51 -17.95
C ARG A 134 -11.55 -1.31 -18.31
N ARG A 135 -10.80 -0.80 -17.34
CA ARG A 135 -9.75 0.19 -17.55
C ARG A 135 -8.62 0.00 -16.57
N THR A 136 -7.45 0.51 -16.90
CA THR A 136 -6.28 0.51 -16.03
C THR A 136 -5.83 1.95 -15.82
N MET A 137 -5.39 2.27 -14.60
CA MET A 137 -4.89 3.61 -14.28
C MET A 137 -3.74 3.51 -13.28
N PRO A 138 -2.84 4.52 -13.21
CA PRO A 138 -1.81 4.59 -12.18
C PRO A 138 -2.41 4.55 -10.78
N ILE A 139 -1.69 3.96 -9.83
CA ILE A 139 -2.15 3.86 -8.42
C ILE A 139 -2.43 5.24 -7.81
N ARG A 140 -1.62 6.26 -8.11
CA ARG A 140 -1.85 7.62 -7.60
C ARG A 140 -3.18 8.20 -8.07
N ASP A 141 -3.47 8.10 -9.37
CA ASP A 141 -4.72 8.57 -9.94
C ASP A 141 -5.92 7.83 -9.36
N PHE A 142 -5.75 6.51 -9.10
CA PHE A 142 -6.76 5.71 -8.41
C PHE A 142 -7.01 6.20 -6.98
N LEU A 143 -5.96 6.49 -6.21
CA LEU A 143 -6.10 6.98 -4.83
C LEU A 143 -6.76 8.36 -4.79
N GLU A 144 -6.42 9.24 -5.72
CA GLU A 144 -7.09 10.55 -5.86
C GLU A 144 -8.56 10.39 -6.28
N ALA A 145 -8.85 9.46 -7.19
CA ALA A 145 -10.22 9.18 -7.61
C ALA A 145 -11.04 8.55 -6.47
N THR A 146 -10.45 7.69 -5.63
CA THR A 146 -11.17 7.09 -4.49
C THR A 146 -11.53 8.11 -3.43
N SER A 147 -10.71 9.12 -3.20
CA SER A 147 -11.02 10.22 -2.25
C SER A 147 -12.20 11.08 -2.72
N LYS A 148 -12.39 11.20 -4.04
CA LYS A 148 -13.51 11.93 -4.69
C LYS A 148 -14.71 11.04 -4.99
N GLY A 149 -14.56 9.72 -4.86
CA GLY A 149 -15.53 8.69 -5.24
C GLY A 149 -15.26 8.12 -6.64
N LEU A 150 -15.05 6.80 -6.71
CA LEU A 150 -14.96 6.07 -7.98
C LEU A 150 -16.27 6.15 -8.76
N LYS A 151 -16.22 5.94 -10.07
CA LYS A 151 -17.43 5.81 -10.88
C LYS A 151 -18.30 4.69 -10.32
N LYS A 152 -19.63 4.89 -10.37
CA LYS A 152 -20.59 3.93 -9.83
C LYS A 152 -20.36 2.52 -10.39
N GLY A 153 -20.18 1.56 -9.50
CA GLY A 153 -19.97 0.15 -9.86
C GLY A 153 -18.55 -0.23 -10.29
N GLU A 154 -17.58 0.68 -10.24
CA GLU A 154 -16.16 0.34 -10.44
C GLU A 154 -15.58 -0.37 -9.22
N LEU A 155 -14.85 -1.45 -9.49
CA LEU A 155 -14.14 -2.24 -8.50
C LEU A 155 -12.67 -2.42 -8.93
N PRO A 156 -11.68 -2.15 -8.07
CA PRO A 156 -10.31 -2.57 -8.34
C PRO A 156 -10.24 -4.10 -8.28
N THR A 157 -9.77 -4.74 -9.36
CA THR A 157 -9.70 -6.20 -9.48
C THR A 157 -8.29 -6.74 -9.44
N ALA A 158 -7.30 -5.97 -9.85
CA ALA A 158 -5.90 -6.36 -9.79
C ALA A 158 -4.98 -5.13 -9.65
N LEU A 159 -3.81 -5.38 -9.08
CA LEU A 159 -2.67 -4.47 -9.08
C LEU A 159 -1.58 -5.05 -9.98
N GLU A 160 -0.98 -4.22 -10.81
CA GLU A 160 0.10 -4.58 -11.72
C GLU A 160 1.31 -3.69 -11.46
N PHE A 161 2.49 -4.28 -11.33
CA PHE A 161 3.76 -3.56 -11.18
C PHE A 161 4.93 -4.39 -11.74
N SER A 162 6.05 -3.75 -12.00
CA SER A 162 7.26 -4.44 -12.43
C SER A 162 8.03 -4.99 -11.24
N THR A 163 8.74 -6.10 -11.45
CA THR A 163 9.73 -6.59 -10.50
C THR A 163 10.86 -5.59 -10.38
N LEU A 164 11.49 -5.57 -9.21
CA LEU A 164 12.63 -4.71 -8.97
C LEU A 164 13.89 -5.32 -9.62
N HIS A 165 14.77 -4.45 -10.10
CA HIS A 165 16.07 -4.90 -10.62
C HIS A 165 16.90 -5.50 -9.47
N PRO A 166 17.67 -6.60 -9.69
CA PRO A 166 18.45 -7.26 -8.63
C PRO A 166 19.41 -6.36 -7.84
N GLN A 167 19.93 -5.30 -8.47
CA GLN A 167 20.80 -4.33 -7.82
C GLN A 167 20.06 -3.31 -6.96
N GLN A 168 18.74 -3.21 -7.07
CA GLN A 168 17.94 -2.31 -6.27
C GLN A 168 17.74 -2.87 -4.87
N LYS A 169 18.06 -2.07 -3.88
CA LYS A 169 17.73 -2.31 -2.48
C LYS A 169 16.44 -1.56 -2.15
N VAL A 170 15.61 -2.17 -1.33
CA VAL A 170 14.32 -1.59 -0.92
C VAL A 170 14.13 -1.72 0.58
N GLY A 171 13.39 -0.80 1.15
CA GLY A 171 12.97 -0.85 2.53
C GLY A 171 11.61 -0.21 2.71
N PHE A 172 10.92 -0.64 3.74
CA PHE A 172 9.66 -0.06 4.21
C PHE A 172 9.67 0.02 5.73
N PHE A 173 9.29 1.16 6.25
CA PHE A 173 9.10 1.36 7.68
C PHE A 173 7.81 2.12 7.96
N ARG A 174 7.16 1.77 9.07
CA ARG A 174 5.91 2.39 9.54
C ARG A 174 6.03 2.82 10.99
N VAL A 175 5.71 4.06 11.25
CA VAL A 175 5.54 4.59 12.61
C VAL A 175 4.04 4.74 12.88
N ALA A 176 3.54 4.01 13.87
CA ALA A 176 2.18 4.18 14.35
C ALA A 176 2.14 5.37 15.31
N SER A 177 1.21 6.29 15.10
CA SER A 177 0.98 7.39 16.03
C SER A 177 0.11 6.93 17.19
N VAL A 178 0.55 7.13 18.43
CA VAL A 178 -0.23 6.83 19.62
C VAL A 178 -1.33 7.88 19.77
N GLY A 179 -2.59 7.41 19.83
CA GLY A 179 -3.75 8.30 20.02
C GLY A 179 -4.15 9.11 18.79
N ALA A 180 -3.39 9.11 17.70
CA ALA A 180 -3.74 9.77 16.46
C ALA A 180 -4.41 8.78 15.48
N LYS A 181 -5.32 9.32 14.68
CA LYS A 181 -6.02 8.55 13.64
C LYS A 181 -5.15 8.39 12.38
N GLY A 182 -3.96 7.77 12.51
CA GLY A 182 -3.10 7.55 11.35
C GLY A 182 -1.72 7.03 11.72
N SER A 183 -0.93 6.82 10.71
CA SER A 183 0.46 6.40 10.76
C SER A 183 1.26 7.17 9.73
N VAL A 184 2.56 7.18 9.90
CA VAL A 184 3.51 7.66 8.90
C VAL A 184 4.28 6.46 8.39
N SER A 185 4.41 6.32 7.09
CA SER A 185 5.20 5.26 6.48
C SER A 185 6.11 5.78 5.38
N ALA A 186 7.27 5.16 5.24
CA ALA A 186 8.21 5.43 4.18
C ALA A 186 8.53 4.14 3.43
N ALA A 187 8.56 4.23 2.09
CA ALA A 187 9.07 3.20 1.21
C ALA A 187 10.19 3.81 0.38
N ILE A 188 11.33 3.13 0.34
CA ILE A 188 12.53 3.63 -0.35
C ILE A 188 13.08 2.54 -1.24
N ARG A 189 13.53 2.95 -2.43
CA ARG A 189 14.26 2.13 -3.40
C ARG A 189 15.52 2.87 -3.80
N MET A 190 16.67 2.20 -3.83
CA MET A 190 17.94 2.77 -4.32
C MET A 190 18.92 1.67 -4.70
N LYS A 191 20.00 2.03 -5.39
CA LYS A 191 21.18 1.19 -5.56
C LYS A 191 22.25 1.62 -4.56
N LEU A 192 22.97 0.64 -4.02
CA LEU A 192 24.14 0.88 -3.18
C LEU A 192 25.37 0.35 -3.91
N VAL A 193 26.28 1.24 -4.30
CA VAL A 193 27.53 0.87 -4.96
C VAL A 193 28.70 1.47 -4.16
N ARG A 194 29.54 0.63 -3.59
CA ARG A 194 30.67 1.06 -2.72
C ARG A 194 30.22 2.03 -1.62
N MET A 195 29.09 1.73 -0.97
CA MET A 195 28.48 2.57 0.06
C MET A 195 28.11 4.00 -0.43
N VAL A 196 27.80 4.16 -1.69
CA VAL A 196 27.23 5.39 -2.27
C VAL A 196 25.78 5.14 -2.68
N CYS A 197 24.89 6.05 -2.30
CA CYS A 197 23.48 6.00 -2.63
C CYS A 197 23.24 6.48 -4.07
N LEU A 198 22.78 5.60 -4.94
CA LEU A 198 22.48 5.92 -6.34
C LEU A 198 21.01 5.71 -6.64
N GLU A 199 20.47 6.59 -7.47
CA GLU A 199 19.08 6.54 -7.93
C GLU A 199 18.07 6.35 -6.79
N PRO A 200 18.15 7.13 -5.69
CA PRO A 200 17.22 6.98 -4.60
C PRO A 200 15.83 7.45 -5.03
N GLU A 201 14.82 6.68 -4.64
CA GLU A 201 13.41 7.04 -4.74
C GLU A 201 12.77 6.88 -3.37
N ILE A 202 12.11 7.93 -2.91
CA ILE A 202 11.57 8.03 -1.56
C ILE A 202 10.09 8.41 -1.64
N VAL A 203 9.23 7.53 -1.14
CA VAL A 203 7.79 7.78 -1.03
C VAL A 203 7.40 7.77 0.43
N VAL A 204 6.66 8.78 0.85
CA VAL A 204 6.18 8.94 2.22
C VAL A 204 4.67 9.09 2.23
N SER A 205 4.00 8.36 3.11
CA SER A 205 2.60 8.57 3.49
C SER A 205 2.55 9.14 4.90
N SER A 206 1.77 10.18 5.09
CA SER A 206 1.63 10.81 6.39
C SER A 206 0.17 11.02 6.74
N LEU A 207 -0.26 10.49 7.91
CA LEU A 207 -1.57 10.69 8.53
C LEU A 207 -2.76 10.62 7.53
N ARG A 208 -2.82 9.55 6.73
CA ARG A 208 -3.86 9.29 5.70
C ARG A 208 -3.80 10.17 4.44
N LEU A 209 -2.70 10.85 4.22
CA LEU A 209 -2.46 11.48 2.93
C LEU A 209 -2.14 10.41 1.89
N ILE A 210 -2.52 10.69 0.65
CA ILE A 210 -2.05 9.91 -0.50
C ILE A 210 -0.52 9.97 -0.47
N PRO A 211 0.18 8.83 -0.61
CA PRO A 211 1.63 8.81 -0.55
C PRO A 211 2.26 9.76 -1.58
N LEU A 212 3.22 10.54 -1.13
CA LEU A 212 3.91 11.56 -1.93
C LEU A 212 5.38 11.18 -2.11
N ARG A 213 5.93 11.52 -3.28
CA ARG A 213 7.34 11.33 -3.58
C ARG A 213 8.16 12.52 -3.10
N ALA A 214 9.18 12.27 -2.29
CA ALA A 214 10.06 13.28 -1.71
C ALA A 214 11.26 13.58 -2.64
N LYS A 215 11.00 14.27 -3.76
CA LYS A 215 12.00 14.51 -4.82
C LYS A 215 13.20 15.35 -4.39
N LEU A 216 13.01 16.29 -3.45
CA LEU A 216 14.12 17.09 -2.93
C LEU A 216 15.03 16.24 -2.06
N SER A 217 14.45 15.38 -1.23
CA SER A 217 15.20 14.41 -0.43
C SER A 217 15.97 13.41 -1.30
N GLU A 218 15.37 12.94 -2.42
CA GLU A 218 16.04 12.08 -3.38
C GLU A 218 17.30 12.76 -3.97
N LYS A 219 17.17 14.03 -4.37
CA LYS A 219 18.30 14.82 -4.89
C LYS A 219 19.40 15.03 -3.84
N GLU A 220 19.00 15.26 -2.59
CA GLU A 220 19.94 15.43 -1.49
C GLU A 220 20.76 14.16 -1.22
N LEU A 221 20.13 12.98 -1.35
CA LEU A 221 20.75 11.68 -1.09
C LEU A 221 21.55 11.14 -2.27
N ALA A 222 21.22 11.53 -3.50
CA ALA A 222 21.83 10.99 -4.71
C ALA A 222 23.33 11.30 -4.78
N GLY A 223 24.16 10.25 -4.95
CA GLY A 223 25.62 10.36 -5.02
C GLY A 223 26.30 10.57 -3.66
N LYS A 224 25.57 10.59 -2.55
CA LYS A 224 26.13 10.76 -1.21
C LYS A 224 26.55 9.42 -0.60
N PRO A 225 27.53 9.45 0.33
CA PRO A 225 27.88 8.26 1.12
C PRO A 225 26.67 7.77 1.93
N ALA A 226 26.55 6.46 2.04
CA ALA A 226 25.51 5.82 2.86
C ALA A 226 25.94 5.82 4.35
N ASN A 227 25.85 6.98 4.99
CA ASN A 227 26.24 7.20 6.38
C ASN A 227 25.17 8.00 7.15
N GLU A 228 25.33 8.14 8.46
CA GLU A 228 24.37 8.80 9.34
C GLU A 228 24.13 10.28 8.99
N GLU A 229 25.14 10.99 8.52
CA GLU A 229 25.02 12.40 8.11
C GLU A 229 24.06 12.53 6.91
N SER A 230 24.27 11.72 5.86
CA SER A 230 23.43 11.69 4.67
C SER A 230 22.00 11.25 5.01
N ILE A 231 21.85 10.25 5.89
CA ILE A 231 20.53 9.80 6.38
C ILE A 231 19.81 10.94 7.08
N LYS A 232 20.44 11.58 8.05
CA LYS A 232 19.85 12.69 8.81
C LYS A 232 19.40 13.82 7.90
N LYS A 233 20.25 14.23 6.96
CA LYS A 233 19.97 15.32 6.04
C LYS A 233 18.82 14.98 5.10
N ALA A 234 18.85 13.80 4.47
CA ALA A 234 17.77 13.34 3.59
C ALA A 234 16.44 13.23 4.34
N SER A 235 16.45 12.74 5.59
CA SER A 235 15.23 12.60 6.40
C SER A 235 14.61 13.95 6.74
N SER A 236 15.43 14.95 7.11
CA SER A 236 14.95 16.31 7.40
C SER A 236 14.36 16.97 6.16
N VAL A 237 15.05 16.87 5.01
CA VAL A 237 14.55 17.40 3.73
C VAL A 237 13.25 16.72 3.33
N ALA A 238 13.12 15.40 3.52
CA ALA A 238 11.88 14.68 3.24
C ALA A 238 10.71 15.21 4.09
N ALA A 239 10.95 15.44 5.39
CA ALA A 239 9.92 15.95 6.28
C ALA A 239 9.45 17.35 5.89
N GLU A 240 10.38 18.25 5.57
CA GLU A 240 10.07 19.60 5.10
C GLU A 240 9.26 19.57 3.80
N GLU A 241 9.71 18.80 2.81
CA GLU A 241 9.04 18.67 1.52
C GLU A 241 7.62 18.12 1.65
N ILE A 242 7.44 17.03 2.40
CA ILE A 242 6.14 16.37 2.56
C ILE A 242 5.16 17.28 3.30
N LEU A 243 5.59 17.97 4.37
CA LEU A 243 4.73 18.91 5.11
C LEU A 243 4.35 20.09 4.25
N ALA A 244 5.27 20.65 3.46
CA ALA A 244 4.98 21.73 2.52
C ALA A 244 3.96 21.30 1.46
N LEU A 245 4.12 20.12 0.86
CA LEU A 245 3.17 19.54 -0.12
C LEU A 245 1.81 19.26 0.50
N ALA A 246 1.77 18.84 1.77
CA ALA A 246 0.55 18.62 2.54
C ALA A 246 -0.12 19.91 3.03
N LYS A 247 0.53 21.07 2.87
CA LYS A 247 0.11 22.36 3.45
C LYS A 247 -0.13 22.28 4.95
N LYS A 248 0.78 21.63 5.66
CA LYS A 248 0.75 21.43 7.10
C LYS A 248 2.03 21.98 7.74
N ASP A 249 1.90 22.43 8.97
CA ASP A 249 3.02 22.74 9.85
C ASP A 249 2.77 22.05 11.19
N ASN A 250 3.42 20.92 11.41
CA ASN A 250 3.24 20.11 12.60
C ASN A 250 4.56 19.45 12.98
N ALA A 251 5.17 19.94 14.07
CA ALA A 251 6.45 19.44 14.57
C ALA A 251 6.43 17.94 14.93
N TYR A 252 5.30 17.43 15.44
CA TYR A 252 5.15 16.02 15.74
C TYR A 252 5.15 15.17 14.46
N GLU A 253 4.39 15.57 13.45
CA GLU A 253 4.33 14.89 12.15
C GLU A 253 5.70 14.93 11.44
N ARG A 254 6.41 16.06 11.56
CA ARG A 254 7.80 16.22 11.09
C ARG A 254 8.70 15.12 11.67
N SER A 255 8.72 14.99 12.99
CA SER A 255 9.53 13.98 13.68
C SER A 255 9.18 12.56 13.26
N LEU A 256 7.90 12.24 13.06
CA LEU A 256 7.48 10.93 12.58
C LEU A 256 7.97 10.63 11.17
N ILE A 257 7.94 11.62 10.26
CA ILE A 257 8.45 11.48 8.88
C ILE A 257 9.96 11.27 8.91
N GLU A 258 10.70 12.09 9.67
CA GLU A 258 12.15 11.93 9.83
C GLU A 258 12.52 10.53 10.34
N ILE A 259 11.83 10.04 11.36
CA ILE A 259 12.04 8.69 11.90
C ILE A 259 11.75 7.61 10.85
N ALA A 260 10.62 7.73 10.14
CA ALA A 260 10.23 6.73 9.14
C ALA A 260 11.27 6.64 8.01
N VAL A 261 11.68 7.78 7.46
CA VAL A 261 12.69 7.85 6.38
C VAL A 261 14.05 7.36 6.88
N ALA A 262 14.52 7.85 8.05
CA ALA A 262 15.82 7.45 8.59
C ALA A 262 15.90 5.96 8.87
N ARG A 263 14.88 5.37 9.50
CA ARG A 263 14.86 3.93 9.78
C ARG A 263 14.79 3.09 8.52
N THR A 264 14.04 3.54 7.52
CA THR A 264 14.01 2.85 6.22
C THR A 264 15.39 2.85 5.55
N LEU A 265 16.08 4.01 5.55
CA LEU A 265 17.42 4.12 4.99
C LEU A 265 18.45 3.25 5.73
N ARG A 266 18.44 3.27 7.07
CA ARG A 266 19.32 2.39 7.86
C ARG A 266 19.09 0.92 7.54
N GLY A 267 17.84 0.48 7.52
CA GLY A 267 17.50 -0.92 7.17
C GLY A 267 18.03 -1.33 5.79
N ILE A 268 17.97 -0.44 4.81
CA ILE A 268 18.53 -0.71 3.47
C ILE A 268 20.06 -0.80 3.51
N ILE A 269 20.72 0.09 4.23
CA ILE A 269 22.20 0.19 4.30
C ILE A 269 22.78 -0.99 5.09
N GLU A 270 22.18 -1.35 6.20
CA GLU A 270 22.62 -2.44 7.07
C GLU A 270 22.23 -3.83 6.53
N GLY A 271 21.43 -3.89 5.47
CA GLY A 271 20.99 -5.15 4.85
C GLY A 271 19.96 -5.94 5.69
N GLY A 272 19.35 -5.28 6.68
CA GLY A 272 18.33 -5.84 7.56
C GLY A 272 16.98 -5.15 7.39
N MET A 273 15.90 -5.81 7.84
CA MET A 273 14.65 -5.09 8.10
C MET A 273 14.88 -4.19 9.32
N PRO A 274 14.47 -2.91 9.29
CA PRO A 274 14.52 -2.08 10.49
C PRO A 274 13.64 -2.73 11.58
N ALA A 275 14.26 -2.93 12.74
CA ALA A 275 13.60 -3.49 13.93
C ALA A 275 12.52 -2.54 14.48
#